data_2c9b652d8aca880a8b7ee0a98b84c354
#
_entry.id   2c9b652d8aca880a8b7ee0a98b84c354
#
_cell.length_a   1.000
_cell.length_b   1.000
_cell.length_c   1.000
_cell.angle_alpha   90.00
_cell.angle_beta   90.00
_cell.angle_gamma   90.00
#
_symmetry.space_group_name_H-M   'P 1'
#
loop_
_entity.id
_entity.type
_entity.pdbx_description
1 polymer ?
#
loop_
_entity_poly.entity_id
_entity_poly.type
_entity_poly.pdbx_seq_one_letter_code
_entity_poly.pdbx_strand_id
1 'polypeptide(L)'
;AKWIKNPVSFASKQDVDIIVELIGGSENVAKKIVFSALKKGKHVITANKALMAKYGDELAYIAEKNNVNLEYEASVAGGVPIIRSIKEGLIANKINKIYGILNGTTNYILSTMEKTGKNFHDVLNKAKKMGFAESNPLADLNGSDAAAKIRILSSISFNRTISNNKILTEGIQNIN
;
A
#
# COMPACT_ATOMS: atom_id res chain seq x y z
N ALA A 1 25.34 -8.84 11.12
CA ALA A 1 24.76 -7.74 10.33
C ALA A 1 25.69 -6.54 10.34
N LYS A 2 25.74 -5.82 9.23
CA LYS A 2 26.59 -4.63 9.07
C LYS A 2 25.69 -3.40 9.00
N TRP A 3 25.89 -2.43 9.90
CA TRP A 3 25.18 -1.14 9.82
C TRP A 3 25.75 -0.25 8.73
N ILE A 4 24.89 0.40 7.93
CA ILE A 4 25.32 1.26 6.83
C ILE A 4 24.68 2.64 6.99
N LYS A 5 25.52 3.68 7.02
CA LYS A 5 25.08 5.08 7.23
C LYS A 5 24.27 5.63 6.04
N ASN A 6 24.59 5.22 4.81
CA ASN A 6 23.91 5.72 3.62
C ASN A 6 23.15 4.57 2.93
N PRO A 7 21.84 4.45 3.15
CA PRO A 7 21.05 3.35 2.59
C PRO A 7 20.88 3.46 1.06
N VAL A 8 20.94 4.65 0.49
CA VAL A 8 20.83 4.83 -0.97
C VAL A 8 22.06 4.27 -1.68
N SER A 9 23.27 4.53 -1.14
CA SER A 9 24.50 3.96 -1.70
C SER A 9 24.58 2.44 -1.53
N PHE A 10 23.90 1.90 -0.50
CA PHE A 10 23.81 0.47 -0.28
C PHE A 10 23.00 -0.23 -1.39
N ALA A 11 21.91 0.37 -1.84
CA ALA A 11 21.05 -0.19 -2.88
C ALA A 11 21.77 -0.41 -4.23
N SER A 12 22.94 0.19 -4.43
CA SER A 12 23.73 0.05 -5.65
C SER A 12 24.96 -0.84 -5.52
N LYS A 13 25.20 -1.48 -4.34
CA LYS A 13 26.37 -2.35 -4.13
C LYS A 13 26.30 -3.64 -4.93
N GLN A 14 27.45 -4.11 -5.42
CA GLN A 14 27.55 -5.33 -6.25
C GLN A 14 27.26 -6.63 -5.48
N ASP A 15 27.55 -6.66 -4.19
CA ASP A 15 27.41 -7.82 -3.30
C ASP A 15 25.99 -7.99 -2.70
N VAL A 16 25.00 -7.30 -3.25
CA VAL A 16 23.62 -7.35 -2.78
C VAL A 16 22.70 -7.68 -3.94
N ASP A 17 21.92 -8.74 -3.82
CA ASP A 17 20.97 -9.19 -4.84
C ASP A 17 19.56 -8.71 -4.58
N ILE A 18 19.17 -8.61 -3.31
CA ILE A 18 17.81 -8.28 -2.87
C ILE A 18 17.84 -7.10 -1.89
N ILE A 19 16.97 -6.14 -2.11
CA ILE A 19 16.70 -5.03 -1.20
C ILE A 19 15.33 -5.21 -0.58
N VAL A 20 15.25 -5.17 0.76
CA VAL A 20 13.98 -5.13 1.50
C VAL A 20 13.78 -3.72 2.02
N GLU A 21 12.72 -3.03 1.56
CA GLU A 21 12.38 -1.67 1.94
C GLU A 21 11.15 -1.66 2.87
N LEU A 22 11.36 -1.20 4.12
CA LEU A 22 10.33 -1.11 5.16
C LEU A 22 10.30 0.28 5.82
N ILE A 23 10.80 1.31 5.13
CA ILE A 23 10.90 2.68 5.66
C ILE A 23 9.56 3.39 5.61
N GLY A 24 8.83 3.19 4.51
CA GLY A 24 7.57 3.87 4.26
C GLY A 24 7.72 5.27 3.64
N GLY A 25 6.57 5.87 3.28
CA GLY A 25 6.49 7.12 2.54
C GLY A 25 6.79 6.99 1.05
N SER A 26 6.23 7.89 0.23
CA SER A 26 6.36 7.82 -1.23
C SER A 26 7.50 8.66 -1.80
N GLU A 27 8.20 9.43 -0.95
CA GLU A 27 9.24 10.36 -1.38
C GLU A 27 10.56 10.10 -0.63
N ASN A 28 11.57 10.90 -0.95
CA ASN A 28 12.86 10.91 -0.25
C ASN A 28 13.62 9.57 -0.30
N VAL A 29 13.97 9.03 0.88
CA VAL A 29 14.90 7.91 1.01
C VAL A 29 14.35 6.63 0.43
N ALA A 30 13.12 6.25 0.78
CA ALA A 30 12.48 5.02 0.30
C ALA A 30 12.40 4.98 -1.23
N LYS A 31 11.90 6.07 -1.85
CA LYS A 31 11.87 6.21 -3.31
C LYS A 31 13.26 6.04 -3.93
N LYS A 32 14.26 6.77 -3.43
CA LYS A 32 15.63 6.71 -3.97
C LYS A 32 16.22 5.30 -3.89
N ILE A 33 16.00 4.59 -2.79
CA ILE A 33 16.49 3.22 -2.60
C ILE A 33 15.86 2.27 -3.62
N VAL A 34 14.53 2.25 -3.71
CA VAL A 34 13.79 1.32 -4.58
C VAL A 34 14.12 1.56 -6.06
N PHE A 35 14.07 2.83 -6.49
CA PHE A 35 14.43 3.20 -7.87
C PHE A 35 15.89 2.86 -8.20
N SER A 36 16.82 3.14 -7.28
CA SER A 36 18.24 2.81 -7.48
C SER A 36 18.47 1.31 -7.56
N ALA A 37 17.85 0.53 -6.67
CA ALA A 37 17.96 -0.92 -6.64
C ALA A 37 17.49 -1.55 -7.97
N LEU A 38 16.27 -1.25 -8.38
CA LEU A 38 15.71 -1.79 -9.63
C LEU A 38 16.53 -1.41 -10.86
N LYS A 39 16.96 -0.13 -10.97
CA LYS A 39 17.82 0.35 -12.07
C LYS A 39 19.20 -0.32 -12.09
N LYS A 40 19.67 -0.85 -10.96
CA LYS A 40 20.94 -1.57 -10.82
C LYS A 40 20.80 -3.08 -10.89
N GLY A 41 19.65 -3.58 -11.34
CA GLY A 41 19.40 -5.01 -11.50
C GLY A 41 19.28 -5.75 -10.16
N LYS A 42 18.74 -5.11 -9.12
CA LYS A 42 18.49 -5.73 -7.82
C LYS A 42 17.01 -6.03 -7.66
N HIS A 43 16.68 -7.18 -7.10
CA HIS A 43 15.33 -7.51 -6.68
C HIS A 43 14.90 -6.61 -5.52
N VAL A 44 13.62 -6.25 -5.47
CA VAL A 44 13.08 -5.40 -4.40
C VAL A 44 11.86 -6.06 -3.78
N ILE A 45 11.83 -6.08 -2.44
CA ILE A 45 10.65 -6.42 -1.64
C ILE A 45 10.28 -5.17 -0.84
N THR A 46 9.04 -4.71 -0.94
CA THR A 46 8.58 -3.52 -0.20
C THR A 46 7.20 -3.71 0.42
N ALA A 47 7.01 -3.17 1.63
CA ALA A 47 5.70 -3.05 2.28
C ALA A 47 5.09 -1.64 2.08
N ASN A 48 5.73 -0.80 1.27
CA ASN A 48 5.43 0.62 1.18
C ASN A 48 4.24 0.90 0.25
N LYS A 49 3.04 0.88 0.82
CA LYS A 49 1.79 1.19 0.13
C LYS A 49 1.81 2.55 -0.57
N ALA A 50 2.32 3.60 0.10
CA ALA A 50 2.34 4.95 -0.45
C ALA A 50 3.22 5.03 -1.71
N LEU A 51 4.38 4.37 -1.69
CA LEU A 51 5.29 4.28 -2.83
C LEU A 51 4.63 3.53 -3.99
N MET A 52 4.06 2.35 -3.71
CA MET A 52 3.40 1.53 -4.72
C MET A 52 2.15 2.19 -5.30
N ALA A 53 1.34 2.84 -4.49
CA ALA A 53 0.19 3.60 -4.96
C ALA A 53 0.58 4.77 -5.88
N LYS A 54 1.74 5.41 -5.67
CA LYS A 54 2.16 6.57 -6.45
C LYS A 54 3.01 6.22 -7.66
N TYR A 55 3.91 5.27 -7.53
CA TYR A 55 4.94 4.94 -8.52
C TYR A 55 4.94 3.47 -8.95
N GLY A 56 3.95 2.67 -8.53
CA GLY A 56 3.93 1.22 -8.76
C GLY A 56 4.08 0.85 -10.23
N ASP A 57 3.38 1.54 -11.12
CA ASP A 57 3.44 1.28 -12.56
C ASP A 57 4.84 1.58 -13.15
N GLU A 58 5.46 2.71 -12.73
CA GLU A 58 6.83 3.07 -13.14
C GLU A 58 7.87 2.09 -12.59
N LEU A 59 7.71 1.68 -11.32
CA LEU A 59 8.60 0.71 -10.69
C LEU A 59 8.48 -0.67 -11.34
N ALA A 60 7.27 -1.11 -11.68
CA ALA A 60 7.03 -2.36 -12.40
C ALA A 60 7.71 -2.34 -13.77
N TYR A 61 7.56 -1.26 -14.53
CA TYR A 61 8.24 -1.09 -15.81
C TYR A 61 9.76 -1.16 -15.69
N ILE A 62 10.34 -0.51 -14.65
CA ILE A 62 11.80 -0.55 -14.42
C ILE A 62 12.25 -1.97 -14.03
N ALA A 63 11.48 -2.67 -13.21
CA ALA A 63 11.77 -4.04 -12.81
C ALA A 63 11.77 -4.99 -14.01
N GLU A 64 10.75 -4.92 -14.85
CA GLU A 64 10.65 -5.68 -16.09
C GLU A 64 11.82 -5.42 -17.04
N LYS A 65 12.12 -4.14 -17.30
CA LYS A 65 13.22 -3.72 -18.17
C LYS A 65 14.58 -4.25 -17.71
N ASN A 66 14.80 -4.41 -16.41
CA ASN A 66 16.04 -4.89 -15.84
C ASN A 66 16.00 -6.38 -15.45
N ASN A 67 14.92 -7.09 -15.79
CA ASN A 67 14.72 -8.51 -15.50
C ASN A 67 14.90 -8.86 -14.01
N VAL A 68 14.29 -8.05 -13.14
CA VAL A 68 14.29 -8.24 -11.68
C VAL A 68 12.87 -8.22 -11.11
N ASN A 69 12.69 -8.85 -9.96
CA ASN A 69 11.40 -8.91 -9.29
C ASN A 69 11.17 -7.67 -8.41
N LEU A 70 9.93 -7.19 -8.44
CA LEU A 70 9.38 -6.21 -7.51
C LEU A 70 8.21 -6.85 -6.76
N GLU A 71 8.43 -7.18 -5.50
CA GLU A 71 7.44 -7.80 -4.63
C GLU A 71 6.93 -6.81 -3.59
N TYR A 72 5.60 -6.74 -3.44
CA TYR A 72 4.94 -5.75 -2.57
C TYR A 72 3.67 -6.27 -1.89
N GLU A 73 3.62 -7.58 -1.63
CA GLU A 73 2.47 -8.24 -0.99
C GLU A 73 2.03 -7.53 0.30
N ALA A 74 2.98 -7.15 1.15
CA ALA A 74 2.69 -6.50 2.42
C ALA A 74 2.21 -5.04 2.29
N SER A 75 2.16 -4.48 1.09
CA SER A 75 1.64 -3.11 0.86
C SER A 75 0.11 -3.03 0.93
N VAL A 76 -0.59 -4.14 0.68
CA VAL A 76 -2.06 -4.21 0.74
C VAL A 76 -2.48 -5.43 1.53
N ALA A 77 -3.29 -5.23 2.56
CA ALA A 77 -3.86 -6.29 3.40
C ALA A 77 -2.78 -7.26 3.92
N GLY A 78 -1.79 -6.74 4.63
CA GLY A 78 -0.67 -7.51 5.16
C GLY A 78 -1.13 -8.79 5.88
N GLY A 79 -0.51 -9.93 5.57
CA GLY A 79 -0.93 -11.25 6.04
C GLY A 79 -1.98 -11.96 5.16
N VAL A 80 -2.60 -11.25 4.20
CA VAL A 80 -3.52 -11.83 3.22
C VAL A 80 -2.85 -11.80 1.84
N PRO A 81 -2.64 -12.95 1.16
CA PRO A 81 -1.90 -13.01 -0.10
C PRO A 81 -2.76 -12.57 -1.30
N ILE A 82 -3.30 -11.35 -1.24
CA ILE A 82 -4.23 -10.84 -2.25
C ILE A 82 -3.53 -10.47 -3.57
N ILE A 83 -2.35 -9.83 -3.48
CA ILE A 83 -1.59 -9.42 -4.67
C ILE A 83 -1.12 -10.65 -5.42
N ARG A 84 -0.55 -11.63 -4.72
CA ARG A 84 -0.13 -12.90 -5.31
C ARG A 84 -1.30 -13.67 -5.91
N SER A 85 -2.44 -13.72 -5.22
CA SER A 85 -3.65 -14.36 -5.75
C SER A 85 -4.09 -13.74 -7.08
N ILE A 86 -4.01 -12.42 -7.22
CA ILE A 86 -4.35 -11.74 -8.47
C ILE A 86 -3.30 -12.00 -9.55
N LYS A 87 -2.01 -11.84 -9.21
CA LYS A 87 -0.90 -11.94 -10.18
C LYS A 87 -0.63 -13.35 -10.67
N GLU A 88 -0.79 -14.35 -9.81
CA GLU A 88 -0.46 -15.75 -10.10
C GLU A 88 -1.72 -16.63 -10.20
N GLY A 89 -2.55 -16.63 -9.16
CA GLY A 89 -3.70 -17.54 -9.06
C GLY A 89 -4.82 -17.23 -10.05
N LEU A 90 -5.02 -15.96 -10.38
CA LEU A 90 -6.09 -15.50 -11.26
C LEU A 90 -5.60 -15.01 -12.64
N ILE A 91 -4.36 -15.26 -13.00
CA ILE A 91 -3.75 -14.69 -14.21
C ILE A 91 -4.49 -15.08 -15.50
N ALA A 92 -5.10 -16.23 -15.55
CA ALA A 92 -5.90 -16.68 -16.71
C ALA A 92 -7.34 -16.16 -16.71
N ASN A 93 -7.73 -15.40 -15.68
CA ASN A 93 -9.09 -14.92 -15.49
C ASN A 93 -9.22 -13.43 -15.85
N LYS A 94 -10.37 -13.05 -16.39
CA LYS A 94 -10.72 -11.65 -16.57
C LYS A 94 -11.44 -11.12 -15.33
N ILE A 95 -10.79 -10.25 -14.57
CA ILE A 95 -11.39 -9.57 -13.44
C ILE A 95 -12.19 -8.36 -13.94
N ASN A 96 -13.49 -8.35 -13.66
CA ASN A 96 -14.38 -7.27 -14.11
C ASN A 96 -14.66 -6.25 -13.01
N LYS A 97 -14.53 -6.64 -11.74
CA LYS A 97 -14.87 -5.79 -10.59
C LYS A 97 -14.08 -6.18 -9.36
N ILE A 98 -13.70 -5.19 -8.55
CA ILE A 98 -13.14 -5.36 -7.21
C ILE A 98 -13.99 -4.55 -6.25
N TYR A 99 -14.37 -5.14 -5.14
CA TYR A 99 -15.02 -4.46 -4.03
C TYR A 99 -14.67 -5.15 -2.72
N GLY A 100 -14.72 -4.42 -1.62
CA GLY A 100 -14.42 -4.97 -0.30
C GLY A 100 -14.23 -3.89 0.75
N ILE A 101 -14.00 -4.34 1.98
CA ILE A 101 -13.63 -3.50 3.11
C ILE A 101 -12.11 -3.44 3.18
N LEU A 102 -11.54 -2.29 2.86
CA LEU A 102 -10.08 -2.12 2.73
C LEU A 102 -9.43 -1.43 3.95
N ASN A 103 -10.24 -0.95 4.90
CA ASN A 103 -9.73 -0.28 6.09
C ASN A 103 -10.44 -0.79 7.35
N GLY A 104 -9.67 -1.32 8.31
CA GLY A 104 -10.18 -1.88 9.54
C GLY A 104 -10.70 -0.84 10.53
N THR A 105 -10.03 0.31 10.63
CA THR A 105 -10.39 1.40 11.53
C THR A 105 -11.77 1.96 11.20
N THR A 106 -11.99 2.30 9.94
CA THR A 106 -13.29 2.81 9.48
C THR A 106 -14.40 1.77 9.58
N ASN A 107 -14.10 0.52 9.26
CA ASN A 107 -15.06 -0.58 9.43
C ASN A 107 -15.48 -0.74 10.90
N TYR A 108 -14.53 -0.69 11.84
CA TYR A 108 -14.84 -0.75 13.27
C TYR A 108 -15.73 0.43 13.70
N ILE A 109 -15.38 1.66 13.27
CA ILE A 109 -16.13 2.87 13.63
C ILE A 109 -17.56 2.76 13.11
N LEU A 110 -17.77 2.56 11.83
CA LEU A 110 -19.09 2.53 11.21
C LEU A 110 -19.96 1.40 11.75
N SER A 111 -19.40 0.20 11.86
CA SER A 111 -20.13 -0.94 12.42
C SER A 111 -20.50 -0.73 13.89
N THR A 112 -19.68 -0.01 14.67
CA THR A 112 -19.99 0.28 16.07
C THR A 112 -21.07 1.36 16.18
N MET A 113 -21.01 2.41 15.34
CA MET A 113 -22.04 3.43 15.27
C MET A 113 -23.40 2.81 14.94
N GLU A 114 -23.44 1.98 13.89
CA GLU A 114 -24.67 1.27 13.45
C GLU A 114 -25.26 0.40 14.58
N LYS A 115 -24.42 -0.41 15.25
CA LYS A 115 -24.88 -1.33 16.31
C LYS A 115 -25.30 -0.64 17.60
N THR A 116 -24.73 0.52 17.93
CA THR A 116 -24.89 1.12 19.24
C THR A 116 -25.62 2.47 19.24
N GLY A 117 -25.85 3.07 18.08
CA GLY A 117 -26.40 4.41 17.94
C GLY A 117 -25.50 5.53 18.50
N LYS A 118 -24.22 5.22 18.80
CA LYS A 118 -23.27 6.23 19.31
C LYS A 118 -22.76 7.11 18.18
N ASN A 119 -22.47 8.36 18.52
CA ASN A 119 -21.91 9.30 17.55
C ASN A 119 -20.47 8.96 17.17
N PHE A 120 -20.01 9.51 16.06
CA PHE A 120 -18.68 9.29 15.49
C PHE A 120 -17.54 9.58 16.48
N HIS A 121 -17.59 10.70 17.21
CA HIS A 121 -16.53 11.12 18.11
C HIS A 121 -16.33 10.15 19.28
N ASP A 122 -17.40 9.66 19.86
CA ASP A 122 -17.36 8.71 20.98
C ASP A 122 -16.76 7.38 20.52
N VAL A 123 -17.16 6.90 19.36
CA VAL A 123 -16.67 5.65 18.80
C VAL A 123 -15.20 5.78 18.36
N LEU A 124 -14.81 6.89 17.75
CA LEU A 124 -13.41 7.16 17.41
C LEU A 124 -12.50 7.19 18.63
N ASN A 125 -12.93 7.87 19.71
CA ASN A 125 -12.19 7.90 20.95
C ASN A 125 -12.04 6.51 21.58
N LYS A 126 -13.08 5.68 21.50
CA LYS A 126 -13.03 4.29 21.91
C LYS A 126 -12.06 3.48 21.05
N ALA A 127 -12.10 3.65 19.73
CA ALA A 127 -11.20 2.99 18.79
C ALA A 127 -9.73 3.31 19.09
N LYS A 128 -9.41 4.57 19.38
CA LYS A 128 -8.06 4.99 19.80
C LYS A 128 -7.61 4.30 21.09
N LYS A 129 -8.47 4.30 22.13
CA LYS A 129 -8.17 3.64 23.42
C LYS A 129 -7.94 2.14 23.30
N MET A 130 -8.61 1.49 22.35
CA MET A 130 -8.48 0.05 22.09
C MET A 130 -7.37 -0.30 21.09
N GLY A 131 -6.66 0.69 20.53
CA GLY A 131 -5.60 0.47 19.55
C GLY A 131 -6.07 0.16 18.13
N PHE A 132 -7.36 0.29 17.83
CA PHE A 132 -7.91 0.14 16.46
C PHE A 132 -7.70 1.38 15.59
N ALA A 133 -7.44 2.53 16.19
CA ALA A 133 -7.08 3.75 15.51
C ALA A 133 -5.79 4.31 16.09
N GLU A 134 -4.87 4.75 15.22
CA GLU A 134 -3.65 5.45 15.62
C GLU A 134 -3.97 6.83 16.24
N SER A 135 -2.97 7.45 16.86
CA SER A 135 -3.10 8.81 17.42
C SER A 135 -3.52 9.83 16.34
N ASN A 136 -2.97 9.69 15.12
CA ASN A 136 -3.36 10.46 13.95
C ASN A 136 -3.99 9.55 12.88
N PRO A 137 -5.29 9.27 12.94
CA PRO A 137 -5.98 8.37 12.01
C PRO A 137 -6.47 9.07 10.72
N LEU A 138 -5.92 10.23 10.37
CA LEU A 138 -6.42 11.06 9.27
C LEU A 138 -6.51 10.28 7.93
N ALA A 139 -5.50 9.47 7.62
CA ALA A 139 -5.48 8.71 6.39
C ALA A 139 -6.58 7.63 6.31
N ASP A 140 -6.95 7.05 7.47
CA ASP A 140 -8.08 6.15 7.57
C ASP A 140 -9.39 6.90 7.37
N LEU A 141 -9.58 7.98 8.15
CA LEU A 141 -10.84 8.70 8.22
C LEU A 141 -11.20 9.47 6.94
N ASN A 142 -10.21 9.98 6.21
CA ASN A 142 -10.44 10.69 4.94
C ASN A 142 -10.48 9.77 3.72
N GLY A 143 -10.30 8.45 3.91
CA GLY A 143 -10.35 7.45 2.86
C GLY A 143 -9.08 7.29 2.02
N SER A 144 -8.01 8.07 2.28
CA SER A 144 -6.78 7.99 1.46
C SER A 144 -6.05 6.66 1.60
N ASP A 145 -6.14 5.98 2.75
CA ASP A 145 -5.63 4.62 2.92
C ASP A 145 -6.35 3.61 2.01
N ALA A 146 -7.68 3.64 2.01
CA ALA A 146 -8.48 2.77 1.15
C ALA A 146 -8.26 3.09 -0.34
N ALA A 147 -8.17 4.37 -0.69
CA ALA A 147 -7.87 4.80 -2.06
C ALA A 147 -6.51 4.30 -2.56
N ALA A 148 -5.48 4.34 -1.73
CA ALA A 148 -4.17 3.79 -2.08
C ALA A 148 -4.22 2.28 -2.32
N LYS A 149 -4.92 1.53 -1.47
CA LYS A 149 -5.09 0.08 -1.61
C LYS A 149 -5.87 -0.30 -2.85
N ILE A 150 -7.02 0.34 -3.09
CA ILE A 150 -7.84 0.04 -4.28
C ILE A 150 -7.11 0.41 -5.57
N ARG A 151 -6.29 1.47 -5.57
CA ARG A 151 -5.46 1.84 -6.70
C ARG A 151 -4.49 0.72 -7.06
N ILE A 152 -3.73 0.20 -6.09
CA ILE A 152 -2.78 -0.88 -6.30
C ILE A 152 -3.51 -2.13 -6.84
N LEU A 153 -4.58 -2.55 -6.18
CA LEU A 153 -5.36 -3.72 -6.59
C LEU A 153 -5.96 -3.56 -7.99
N SER A 154 -6.50 -2.37 -8.31
CA SER A 154 -7.08 -2.09 -9.61
C SER A 154 -6.03 -2.09 -10.73
N SER A 155 -4.85 -1.53 -10.47
CA SER A 155 -3.77 -1.49 -11.46
C SER A 155 -3.36 -2.91 -11.90
N ILE A 156 -3.15 -3.81 -10.93
CA ILE A 156 -2.77 -5.21 -11.24
C ILE A 156 -3.93 -6.03 -11.82
N SER A 157 -5.16 -5.82 -11.34
CA SER A 157 -6.31 -6.63 -11.76
C SER A 157 -6.81 -6.27 -13.16
N PHE A 158 -6.74 -5.01 -13.53
CA PHE A 158 -7.22 -4.52 -14.82
C PHE A 158 -6.10 -4.30 -15.82
N ASN A 159 -4.84 -4.57 -15.41
CA ASN A 159 -3.64 -4.34 -16.20
C ASN A 159 -3.61 -2.93 -16.83
N ARG A 160 -3.85 -1.91 -16.02
CA ARG A 160 -3.96 -0.51 -16.44
C ARG A 160 -3.38 0.42 -15.40
N THR A 161 -2.71 1.46 -15.84
CA THR A 161 -2.33 2.60 -14.98
C THR A 161 -3.58 3.35 -14.52
N ILE A 162 -3.75 3.41 -13.20
CA ILE A 162 -4.84 4.16 -12.56
C ILE A 162 -4.28 5.47 -12.01
N SER A 163 -4.70 6.60 -12.59
CA SER A 163 -4.28 7.90 -12.08
C SER A 163 -5.06 8.29 -10.81
N ASN A 164 -4.40 9.00 -9.89
CA ASN A 164 -4.99 9.38 -8.60
C ASN A 164 -6.28 10.20 -8.73
N ASN A 165 -6.37 11.08 -9.73
CA ASN A 165 -7.54 11.92 -9.97
C ASN A 165 -8.78 11.16 -10.50
N LYS A 166 -8.64 9.87 -10.81
CA LYS A 166 -9.76 9.00 -11.21
C LYS A 166 -10.36 8.21 -10.05
N ILE A 167 -9.80 8.34 -8.83
CA ILE A 167 -10.31 7.65 -7.65
C ILE A 167 -11.11 8.66 -6.84
N LEU A 168 -12.44 8.51 -6.88
CA LEU A 168 -13.31 9.27 -6.01
C LEU A 168 -13.13 8.76 -4.58
N THR A 169 -12.87 9.66 -3.67
CA THR A 169 -12.60 9.32 -2.27
C THR A 169 -13.44 10.19 -1.38
N GLU A 170 -14.19 9.56 -0.47
CA GLU A 170 -14.99 10.22 0.54
C GLU A 170 -14.59 9.71 1.93
N GLY A 171 -14.44 10.63 2.88
CA GLY A 171 -14.15 10.32 4.26
C GLY A 171 -15.41 10.04 5.08
N ILE A 172 -15.22 9.47 6.26
CA ILE A 172 -16.33 9.11 7.16
C ILE A 172 -16.60 10.14 8.27
N GLN A 173 -15.88 11.24 8.30
CA GLN A 173 -15.95 12.21 9.42
C GLN A 173 -17.31 12.91 9.55
N ASN A 174 -18.06 12.99 8.46
CA ASN A 174 -19.37 13.66 8.40
C ASN A 174 -20.57 12.69 8.42
N ILE A 175 -20.32 11.41 8.70
CA ILE A 175 -21.40 10.42 8.81
C ILE A 175 -22.02 10.51 10.21
N ASN A 176 -23.36 10.64 10.27
CA ASN A 176 -24.18 10.72 11.49
C ASN A 176 -24.96 9.43 11.68
#